data_fbeecff6f79302732258ca96112a13af
#
_entry.id   fbeecff6f79302732258ca96112a13af
#
_cell.length_a   1.000
_cell.length_b   1.000
_cell.length_c   1.000
_cell.angle_alpha   90.00
_cell.angle_beta   90.00
_cell.angle_gamma   90.00
#
_symmetry.space_group_name_H-M   'P 1'
#
loop_
_entity.id
_entity.type
_entity.pdbx_description
1 polymer ?
#
loop_
_entity_poly.entity_id
_entity_poly.type
_entity_poly.pdbx_seq_one_letter_code
_entity_poly.pdbx_strand_id
1 'polypeptide(L)'
;MSATPQVQDLSGWIARIRGQEMPVFARTVEGLHRIIGDERASASALAQVILKDAPMTTKVLRLANSAFFNQSHQTVSTVSRAIVVLGFNPVAQLALSVSLIDSLLGGGVRSRIHAEMARSFHAAVHARWAIRRRGEQQGEEVFIAALLSRVG
;
A
#
# COMPACT_ATOMS: atom_id res chain seq x y z
N MET A 1 38.09 -23.96 1.19
CA MET A 1 37.89 -22.72 1.97
C MET A 1 36.42 -22.32 1.88
N SER A 2 35.66 -22.72 2.93
CA SER A 2 34.21 -22.43 2.97
C SER A 2 34.03 -21.02 3.52
N ALA A 3 33.49 -20.12 2.70
CA ALA A 3 33.10 -18.80 3.13
C ALA A 3 31.82 -18.92 3.99
N THR A 4 31.94 -18.67 5.29
CA THR A 4 30.85 -18.55 6.22
C THR A 4 29.97 -17.35 5.76
N PRO A 5 28.64 -17.51 5.54
CA PRO A 5 27.81 -16.36 5.22
C PRO A 5 27.82 -15.39 6.41
N GLN A 6 28.31 -14.18 6.20
CA GLN A 6 28.24 -13.11 7.19
C GLN A 6 26.76 -12.89 7.53
N VAL A 7 26.40 -13.13 8.79
CA VAL A 7 25.12 -12.73 9.36
C VAL A 7 25.09 -11.22 9.29
N GLN A 8 24.41 -10.68 8.29
CA GLN A 8 24.17 -9.24 8.22
C GLN A 8 23.37 -8.85 9.46
N ASP A 9 23.91 -7.90 10.23
CA ASP A 9 23.27 -7.36 11.42
C ASP A 9 21.84 -6.87 11.09
N LEU A 10 20.92 -7.06 12.03
CA LEU A 10 19.52 -6.65 11.93
C LEU A 10 19.39 -5.18 11.46
N SER A 11 20.28 -4.31 11.90
CA SER A 11 20.37 -2.91 11.48
C SER A 11 20.63 -2.75 9.99
N GLY A 12 21.51 -3.58 9.43
CA GLY A 12 21.79 -3.62 7.99
C GLY A 12 20.59 -4.09 7.16
N TRP A 13 19.85 -5.08 7.69
CA TRP A 13 18.60 -5.54 7.06
C TRP A 13 17.52 -4.47 7.11
N ILE A 14 17.33 -3.79 8.25
CA ILE A 14 16.37 -2.69 8.39
C ILE A 14 16.70 -1.54 7.44
N ALA A 15 17.97 -1.16 7.33
CA ALA A 15 18.41 -0.10 6.41
C ALA A 15 18.14 -0.49 4.94
N ARG A 16 18.40 -1.76 4.58
CA ARG A 16 18.16 -2.28 3.23
C ARG A 16 16.68 -2.36 2.90
N ILE A 17 15.83 -2.79 3.83
CA ILE A 17 14.37 -2.83 3.67
C ILE A 17 13.79 -1.41 3.57
N ARG A 18 14.27 -0.45 4.37
CA ARG A 18 13.86 0.95 4.31
C ARG A 18 14.23 1.64 3.00
N GLY A 19 15.31 1.20 2.34
CA GLY A 19 15.78 1.73 1.05
C GLY A 19 15.15 1.07 -0.17
N GLN A 20 14.50 -0.08 -0.01
CA GLN A 20 13.85 -0.79 -1.13
C GLN A 20 12.36 -0.41 -1.19
N GLU A 21 12.00 0.34 -2.22
CA GLU A 21 10.59 0.54 -2.52
C GLU A 21 10.01 -0.73 -3.15
N MET A 22 8.90 -1.23 -2.60
CA MET A 22 8.22 -2.40 -3.14
C MET A 22 7.42 -2.05 -4.40
N PRO A 23 7.44 -2.91 -5.44
CA PRO A 23 6.72 -2.67 -6.68
C PRO A 23 5.20 -2.75 -6.49
N VAL A 24 4.48 -1.92 -7.21
CA VAL A 24 3.01 -1.91 -7.28
C VAL A 24 2.54 -3.00 -8.25
N PHE A 25 1.40 -3.61 -7.98
CA PHE A 25 0.81 -4.62 -8.86
C PHE A 25 0.34 -4.02 -10.20
N ALA A 26 0.58 -4.73 -11.30
CA ALA A 26 0.11 -4.34 -12.63
C ALA A 26 -1.42 -4.14 -12.68
N ARG A 27 -2.19 -4.97 -11.97
CA ARG A 27 -3.66 -4.85 -11.87
C ARG A 27 -4.09 -3.56 -11.15
N THR A 28 -3.29 -3.06 -10.22
CA THR A 28 -3.54 -1.78 -9.56
C THR A 28 -3.39 -0.64 -10.56
N VAL A 29 -2.37 -0.70 -11.42
CA VAL A 29 -2.14 0.26 -12.51
C VAL A 29 -3.34 0.32 -13.46
N GLU A 30 -3.79 -0.84 -13.95
CA GLU A 30 -4.96 -0.94 -14.83
C GLU A 30 -6.24 -0.41 -14.16
N GLY A 31 -6.43 -0.74 -12.87
CA GLY A 31 -7.55 -0.24 -12.09
C GLY A 31 -7.53 1.27 -11.93
N LEU A 32 -6.35 1.86 -11.69
CA LEU A 32 -6.16 3.30 -11.59
C LEU A 32 -6.43 4.01 -12.92
N HIS A 33 -5.91 3.50 -14.03
CA HIS A 33 -6.17 4.07 -15.35
C HIS A 33 -7.67 4.11 -15.67
N ARG A 34 -8.39 3.06 -15.33
CA ARG A 34 -9.85 2.99 -15.54
C ARG A 34 -10.59 4.03 -14.69
N ILE A 35 -10.19 4.18 -13.42
CA ILE A 35 -10.82 5.13 -12.50
C ILE A 35 -10.52 6.58 -12.88
N ILE A 36 -9.30 6.87 -13.31
CA ILE A 36 -8.91 8.24 -13.70
C ILE A 36 -9.59 8.67 -14.99
N GLY A 37 -9.88 7.73 -15.90
CA GLY A 37 -10.63 8.00 -17.13
C GLY A 37 -12.15 8.11 -16.93
N ASP A 38 -12.68 7.82 -15.75
CA ASP A 38 -14.10 7.86 -15.45
C ASP A 38 -14.45 9.11 -14.61
N GLU A 39 -15.08 10.10 -15.24
CA GLU A 39 -15.53 11.33 -14.57
C GLU A 39 -16.53 11.08 -13.41
N ARG A 40 -17.15 9.90 -13.37
CA ARG A 40 -18.09 9.49 -12.30
C ARG A 40 -17.43 8.65 -11.22
N ALA A 41 -16.12 8.45 -11.28
CA ALA A 41 -15.42 7.63 -10.32
C ALA A 41 -15.52 8.21 -8.90
N SER A 42 -15.89 7.37 -7.97
CA SER A 42 -16.03 7.75 -6.56
C SER A 42 -14.71 7.60 -5.79
N ALA A 43 -14.56 8.37 -4.69
CA ALA A 43 -13.46 8.19 -3.74
C ALA A 43 -13.39 6.75 -3.19
N SER A 44 -14.55 6.10 -3.01
CA SER A 44 -14.64 4.71 -2.60
C SER A 44 -14.04 3.74 -3.63
N ALA A 45 -14.30 3.97 -4.92
CA ALA A 45 -13.72 3.15 -5.99
C ALA A 45 -12.18 3.28 -6.02
N LEU A 46 -11.66 4.49 -5.90
CA LEU A 46 -10.21 4.73 -5.80
C LEU A 46 -9.61 4.04 -4.57
N ALA A 47 -10.23 4.17 -3.41
CA ALA A 47 -9.79 3.50 -2.19
C ALA A 47 -9.73 1.98 -2.35
N GLN A 48 -10.75 1.38 -2.97
CA GLN A 48 -10.78 -0.08 -3.21
C GLN A 48 -9.64 -0.57 -4.12
N VAL A 49 -9.24 0.22 -5.11
CA VAL A 49 -8.10 -0.14 -5.97
C VAL A 49 -6.80 -0.06 -5.18
N ILE A 50 -6.59 1.03 -4.43
CA ILE A 50 -5.38 1.24 -3.63
C ILE A 50 -5.23 0.17 -2.54
N LEU A 51 -6.32 -0.20 -1.86
CA LEU A 51 -6.32 -1.21 -0.79
C LEU A 51 -6.00 -2.64 -1.26
N LYS A 52 -6.00 -2.91 -2.55
CA LYS A 52 -5.54 -4.20 -3.11
C LYS A 52 -4.03 -4.32 -3.18
N ASP A 53 -3.31 -3.22 -2.93
CA ASP A 53 -1.88 -3.11 -3.12
C ASP A 53 -1.22 -2.52 -1.87
N ALA A 54 -0.48 -3.35 -1.13
CA ALA A 54 0.14 -2.94 0.12
C ALA A 54 1.20 -1.83 -0.04
N PRO A 55 2.11 -1.87 -1.02
CA PRO A 55 3.03 -0.77 -1.31
C PRO A 55 2.32 0.54 -1.63
N MET A 56 1.29 0.50 -2.48
CA MET A 56 0.50 1.68 -2.83
C MET A 56 -0.19 2.26 -1.60
N THR A 57 -0.83 1.40 -0.79
CA THR A 57 -1.46 1.78 0.48
C THR A 57 -0.47 2.48 1.40
N THR A 58 0.74 1.92 1.57
CA THR A 58 1.80 2.52 2.39
C THR A 58 2.20 3.90 1.88
N LYS A 59 2.41 4.05 0.56
CA LYS A 59 2.84 5.32 -0.05
C LYS A 59 1.76 6.41 0.10
N VAL A 60 0.49 6.05 -0.11
CA VAL A 60 -0.63 6.99 0.08
C VAL A 60 -0.75 7.45 1.53
N LEU A 61 -0.67 6.52 2.50
CA LEU A 61 -0.75 6.86 3.92
C LEU A 61 0.46 7.69 4.38
N ARG A 62 1.67 7.39 3.91
CA ARG A 62 2.87 8.19 4.19
C ARG A 62 2.73 9.62 3.67
N LEU A 63 2.22 9.79 2.46
CA LEU A 63 2.00 11.12 1.90
C LEU A 63 0.95 11.89 2.72
N ALA A 64 -0.18 11.24 3.04
CA ALA A 64 -1.24 11.87 3.82
C ALA A 64 -0.77 12.29 5.23
N ASN A 65 0.19 11.57 5.81
CA ASN A 65 0.77 11.89 7.12
C ASN A 65 2.02 12.77 7.05
N SER A 66 2.44 13.19 5.85
CA SER A 66 3.60 14.09 5.72
C SER A 66 3.29 15.49 6.29
N ALA A 67 4.32 16.17 6.78
CA ALA A 67 4.19 17.50 7.38
C ALA A 67 3.54 18.54 6.43
N PHE A 68 3.68 18.33 5.12
CA PHE A 68 3.10 19.22 4.11
C PHE A 68 1.57 19.12 4.04
N PHE A 69 1.02 17.88 4.11
CA PHE A 69 -0.42 17.64 3.95
C PHE A 69 -1.17 17.52 5.30
N ASN A 70 -0.48 17.13 6.36
CA ASN A 70 -1.08 16.91 7.68
C ASN A 70 -0.66 18.00 8.67
N GLN A 71 -1.11 19.21 8.43
CA GLN A 71 -0.84 20.37 9.32
C GLN A 71 -1.54 20.23 10.67
N SER A 72 -2.61 19.44 10.75
CA SER A 72 -3.35 19.21 12.01
C SER A 72 -2.69 18.19 12.92
N HIS A 73 -1.62 17.52 12.49
CA HIS A 73 -0.93 16.43 13.20
C HIS A 73 -1.84 15.26 13.62
N GLN A 74 -3.05 15.16 13.06
CA GLN A 74 -3.92 14.01 13.29
C GLN A 74 -3.52 12.86 12.36
N THR A 75 -3.21 11.70 12.95
CA THR A 75 -2.81 10.53 12.19
C THR A 75 -3.93 10.07 11.23
N VAL A 76 -3.59 9.97 9.95
CA VAL A 76 -4.46 9.41 8.91
C VAL A 76 -4.17 7.92 8.82
N SER A 77 -5.10 7.08 9.30
CA SER A 77 -4.94 5.63 9.40
C SER A 77 -5.62 4.85 8.27
N THR A 78 -6.48 5.50 7.46
CA THR A 78 -7.23 4.87 6.38
C THR A 78 -6.99 5.53 5.03
N VAL A 79 -7.08 4.76 3.94
CA VAL A 79 -6.99 5.27 2.56
C VAL A 79 -8.17 6.19 2.26
N SER A 80 -9.37 5.83 2.72
CA SER A 80 -10.55 6.68 2.57
C SER A 80 -10.35 8.05 3.19
N ARG A 81 -9.77 8.10 4.39
CA ARG A 81 -9.43 9.37 5.05
C ARG A 81 -8.33 10.12 4.32
N ALA A 82 -7.32 9.41 3.81
CA ALA A 82 -6.26 10.01 2.99
C ALA A 82 -6.83 10.70 1.75
N ILE A 83 -7.78 10.06 1.05
CA ILE A 83 -8.44 10.66 -0.12
C ILE A 83 -9.25 11.91 0.26
N VAL A 84 -9.89 11.94 1.42
CA VAL A 84 -10.60 13.13 1.91
C VAL A 84 -9.62 14.27 2.21
N VAL A 85 -8.48 13.98 2.83
CA VAL A 85 -7.47 14.99 3.24
C VAL A 85 -6.70 15.53 2.04
N LEU A 86 -6.24 14.64 1.14
CA LEU A 86 -5.42 15.00 -0.02
C LEU A 86 -6.25 15.42 -1.24
N GLY A 87 -7.48 14.94 -1.34
CA GLY A 87 -8.31 15.00 -2.53
C GLY A 87 -8.15 13.80 -3.46
N PHE A 88 -9.17 13.56 -4.29
CA PHE A 88 -9.20 12.46 -5.26
C PHE A 88 -8.04 12.55 -6.27
N ASN A 89 -7.91 13.70 -6.94
CA ASN A 89 -6.93 13.89 -8.01
C ASN A 89 -5.47 13.74 -7.55
N PRO A 90 -5.01 14.36 -6.45
CA PRO A 90 -3.65 14.17 -5.95
C PRO A 90 -3.34 12.71 -5.61
N VAL A 91 -4.28 11.99 -4.99
CA VAL A 91 -4.09 10.56 -4.68
C VAL A 91 -4.02 9.72 -5.95
N ALA A 92 -4.89 9.98 -6.91
CA ALA A 92 -4.89 9.29 -8.20
C ALA A 92 -3.60 9.55 -9.00
N GLN A 93 -3.11 10.79 -9.05
CA GLN A 93 -1.84 11.15 -9.70
C GLN A 93 -0.63 10.52 -8.99
N LEU A 94 -0.61 10.52 -7.66
CA LEU A 94 0.43 9.84 -6.89
C LEU A 94 0.47 8.35 -7.25
N ALA A 95 -0.70 7.70 -7.23
CA ALA A 95 -0.81 6.29 -7.54
C ALA A 95 -0.30 5.96 -8.95
N LEU A 96 -0.62 6.79 -9.95
CA LEU A 96 -0.08 6.65 -11.31
C LEU A 96 1.43 6.85 -11.36
N SER A 97 1.96 7.88 -10.71
CA SER A 97 3.40 8.16 -10.70
C SER A 97 4.20 7.01 -10.12
N VAL A 98 3.72 6.44 -9.00
CA VAL A 98 4.33 5.28 -8.36
C VAL A 98 4.31 4.07 -9.30
N SER A 99 3.19 3.83 -9.98
CA SER A 99 3.05 2.69 -10.90
C SER A 99 3.98 2.78 -12.11
N LEU A 100 4.24 3.99 -12.63
CA LEU A 100 5.19 4.21 -13.72
C LEU A 100 6.62 3.91 -13.29
N ILE A 101 7.05 4.38 -12.11
CA ILE A 101 8.38 4.09 -11.57
C ILE A 101 8.58 2.58 -11.42
N ASP A 102 7.59 1.88 -10.87
CA ASP A 102 7.68 0.44 -10.64
C ASP A 102 7.68 -0.38 -11.95
N SER A 103 7.09 0.14 -13.02
CA SER A 103 7.14 -0.51 -14.35
C SER A 103 8.54 -0.50 -14.96
N LEU A 104 9.37 0.47 -14.60
CA LEU A 104 10.75 0.60 -15.04
C LEU A 104 11.71 -0.30 -14.27
N LEU A 105 11.33 -0.74 -13.08
CA LEU A 105 12.10 -1.65 -12.22
C LEU A 105 11.79 -3.11 -12.59
N GLY A 106 12.32 -3.60 -13.71
CA GLY A 106 12.15 -4.99 -14.15
C GLY A 106 13.04 -5.96 -13.39
N GLY A 107 12.56 -7.17 -13.07
CA GLY A 107 13.43 -8.26 -12.64
C GLY A 107 12.79 -9.38 -11.82
N GLY A 108 13.49 -10.50 -11.68
CA GLY A 108 13.05 -11.77 -11.08
C GLY A 108 12.68 -11.76 -9.58
N VAL A 109 12.79 -10.62 -8.90
CA VAL A 109 12.32 -10.42 -7.52
C VAL A 109 10.77 -10.33 -7.48
N ARG A 110 10.14 -10.01 -8.60
CA ARG A 110 8.69 -9.80 -8.72
C ARG A 110 7.84 -10.99 -8.25
N SER A 111 8.20 -12.22 -8.61
CA SER A 111 7.36 -13.38 -8.31
C SER A 111 7.28 -13.71 -6.81
N ARG A 112 8.38 -13.54 -6.06
CA ARG A 112 8.40 -13.75 -4.61
C ARG A 112 7.59 -12.70 -3.88
N ILE A 113 7.75 -11.44 -4.28
CA ILE A 113 6.98 -10.32 -3.72
C ILE A 113 5.48 -10.53 -3.98
N HIS A 114 5.08 -10.95 -5.17
CA HIS A 114 3.68 -11.22 -5.49
C HIS A 114 3.05 -12.29 -4.58
N ALA A 115 3.78 -13.35 -4.26
CA ALA A 115 3.28 -14.40 -3.37
C ALA A 115 3.05 -13.88 -1.93
N GLU A 116 3.98 -13.08 -1.39
CA GLU A 116 3.81 -12.49 -0.05
C GLU A 116 2.70 -11.45 -0.02
N MET A 117 2.57 -10.63 -1.06
CA MET A 117 1.49 -9.66 -1.17
C MET A 117 0.12 -10.33 -1.28
N ALA A 118 0.01 -11.43 -2.02
CA ALA A 118 -1.22 -12.21 -2.07
C ALA A 118 -1.60 -12.74 -0.67
N ARG A 119 -0.64 -13.26 0.09
CA ARG A 119 -0.85 -13.72 1.47
C ARG A 119 -1.29 -12.57 2.39
N SER A 120 -0.65 -11.40 2.29
CA SER A 120 -1.03 -10.20 3.05
C SER A 120 -2.45 -9.76 2.73
N PHE A 121 -2.82 -9.76 1.45
CA PHE A 121 -4.18 -9.42 1.02
C PHE A 121 -5.22 -10.41 1.54
N HIS A 122 -4.95 -11.72 1.47
CA HIS A 122 -5.84 -12.74 2.04
C HIS A 122 -6.02 -12.55 3.55
N ALA A 123 -4.93 -12.32 4.28
CA ALA A 123 -5.00 -12.05 5.71
C ALA A 123 -5.87 -10.82 6.03
N ALA A 124 -5.72 -9.74 5.25
CA ALA A 124 -6.50 -8.52 5.41
C ALA A 124 -8.00 -8.74 5.14
N VAL A 125 -8.35 -9.52 4.10
CA VAL A 125 -9.75 -9.87 3.80
C VAL A 125 -10.37 -10.67 4.96
N HIS A 126 -9.65 -11.66 5.49
CA HIS A 126 -10.12 -12.46 6.62
C HIS A 126 -10.28 -11.62 7.89
N ALA A 127 -9.32 -10.75 8.20
CA ALA A 127 -9.37 -9.86 9.35
C ALA A 127 -10.59 -8.92 9.27
N ARG A 128 -10.83 -8.30 8.11
CA ARG A 128 -12.00 -7.45 7.88
C ARG A 128 -13.32 -8.23 8.01
N TRP A 129 -13.37 -9.45 7.50
CA TRP A 129 -14.54 -10.30 7.62
C TRP A 129 -14.85 -10.66 9.08
N ALA A 130 -13.81 -11.01 9.86
CA ALA A 130 -13.95 -11.35 11.26
C ALA A 130 -14.48 -10.17 12.10
N ILE A 131 -13.98 -8.94 11.86
CA ILE A 131 -14.41 -7.77 12.62
C ILE A 131 -15.83 -7.32 12.25
N ARG A 132 -16.23 -7.46 10.98
CA ARG A 132 -17.62 -7.16 10.54
C ARG A 132 -18.63 -8.04 11.24
N ARG A 133 -18.30 -9.30 11.55
CA ARG A 133 -19.17 -10.20 12.32
C ARG A 133 -19.36 -9.78 13.77
N ARG A 134 -18.45 -8.96 14.31
CA ARG A 134 -18.55 -8.40 15.67
C ARG A 134 -19.26 -7.04 15.70
N GLY A 135 -19.74 -6.53 14.56
CA GLY A 135 -20.46 -5.26 14.48
C GLY A 135 -19.56 -4.02 14.62
N GLU A 136 -18.24 -4.18 14.55
CA GLU A 136 -17.31 -3.06 14.68
C GLU A 136 -17.14 -2.30 13.36
N GLN A 137 -17.11 -0.95 13.45
CA GLN A 137 -17.04 -0.07 12.27
C GLN A 137 -15.62 0.15 11.73
N GLN A 138 -14.58 -0.33 12.43
CA GLN A 138 -13.16 -0.12 12.08
C GLN A 138 -12.64 -1.09 11.02
N GLY A 139 -13.49 -1.52 10.10
CA GLY A 139 -13.16 -2.55 9.10
C GLY A 139 -12.03 -2.18 8.16
N GLU A 140 -11.86 -0.90 7.81
CA GLU A 140 -10.76 -0.45 6.94
C GLU A 140 -9.43 -0.40 7.69
N GLU A 141 -9.41 0.09 8.92
CA GLU A 141 -8.19 0.14 9.75
C GLU A 141 -7.63 -1.25 10.02
N VAL A 142 -8.50 -2.20 10.39
CA VAL A 142 -8.12 -3.59 10.61
C VAL A 142 -7.64 -4.24 9.31
N PHE A 143 -8.28 -3.96 8.19
CA PHE A 143 -7.83 -4.42 6.88
C PHE A 143 -6.42 -3.93 6.57
N ILE A 144 -6.16 -2.63 6.73
CA ILE A 144 -4.85 -2.02 6.48
C ILE A 144 -3.79 -2.59 7.44
N ALA A 145 -4.09 -2.70 8.73
CA ALA A 145 -3.17 -3.29 9.70
C ALA A 145 -2.78 -4.72 9.32
N ALA A 146 -3.74 -5.56 8.93
CA ALA A 146 -3.48 -6.92 8.48
C ALA A 146 -2.74 -6.96 7.13
N LEU A 147 -3.06 -6.06 6.19
CA LEU A 147 -2.40 -5.95 4.89
C LEU A 147 -0.92 -5.60 5.06
N LEU A 148 -0.60 -4.69 5.96
CA LEU A 148 0.76 -4.18 6.17
C LEU A 148 1.57 -5.03 7.17
N SER A 149 0.95 -5.95 7.90
CA SER A 149 1.62 -6.75 8.94
C SER A 149 2.79 -7.59 8.43
N ARG A 150 2.83 -7.91 7.13
CA ARG A 150 3.87 -8.73 6.49
C ARG A 150 4.75 -7.95 5.52
N VAL A 151 4.60 -6.65 5.46
CA VAL A 151 5.27 -5.77 4.48
C VAL A 151 6.46 -5.03 5.08
N GLY A 152 6.67 -5.19 6.39
CA GLY A 152 7.79 -4.58 7.15
C GLY A 152 8.93 -5.53 7.44
#